data_d439f535081aca02651c5497083b6237
#
_entry.id   d439f535081aca02651c5497083b6237
#
_cell.length_a   1.000
_cell.length_b   1.000
_cell.length_c   1.000
_cell.angle_alpha   90.00
_cell.angle_beta   90.00
_cell.angle_gamma   90.00
#
_symmetry.space_group_name_H-M   'P 1'
#
loop_
_entity.id
_entity.type
_entity.pdbx_description
1 polymer ?
#
loop_
_entity_poly.entity_id
_entity_poly.type
_entity_poly.pdbx_seq_one_letter_code
_entity_poly.pdbx_strand_id
1 'polypeptide(L)'
;RVDMRTGVMETWLGTGERKPTPDGAPLIGTAVNGPRAIDVDPQGNLYLALREGNAVYRVDTKAGRFVHLAGTGEKGNAGDGGGARQAKLNGPKGIAWSPDGGVYIADTENHTVRRIDLKKGSITTVVGDGERGDGPDGVALRCKMARPHGVFVDRRGNLYIGDSEAHRVRAVKR
;
A
#
# COMPACT_ATOMS: atom_id res chain seq x y z
N ARG A 1 -9.29 -16.38 5.44
CA ARG A 1 -10.16 -16.01 6.59
C ARG A 1 -10.14 -17.14 7.60
N VAL A 2 -10.17 -16.83 8.88
CA VAL A 2 -10.31 -17.83 9.95
C VAL A 2 -11.62 -17.56 10.69
N ASP A 3 -12.43 -18.60 10.87
CA ASP A 3 -13.54 -18.57 11.81
C ASP A 3 -12.98 -18.78 13.23
N MET A 4 -12.97 -17.72 14.03
CA MET A 4 -12.37 -17.74 15.38
C MET A 4 -13.11 -18.65 16.36
N ARG A 5 -14.35 -19.04 16.08
CA ARG A 5 -15.13 -19.97 16.88
C ARG A 5 -14.79 -21.42 16.59
N THR A 6 -14.55 -21.76 15.32
CA THR A 6 -14.29 -23.14 14.89
C THR A 6 -12.82 -23.43 14.61
N GLY A 7 -11.97 -22.40 14.46
CA GLY A 7 -10.58 -22.51 14.04
C GLY A 7 -10.40 -22.86 12.55
N VAL A 8 -11.48 -22.93 11.79
CA VAL A 8 -11.41 -23.30 10.37
C VAL A 8 -10.89 -22.12 9.56
N MET A 9 -9.83 -22.38 8.76
CA MET A 9 -9.26 -21.41 7.83
C MET A 9 -9.72 -21.71 6.40
N GLU A 10 -10.08 -20.67 5.67
CA GLU A 10 -10.43 -20.75 4.26
C GLU A 10 -9.71 -19.68 3.43
N THR A 11 -9.42 -19.98 2.17
CA THR A 11 -9.01 -18.97 1.19
C THR A 11 -10.20 -18.08 0.87
N TRP A 12 -10.00 -16.77 1.04
CA TRP A 12 -11.06 -15.79 0.77
C TRP A 12 -10.88 -15.09 -0.57
N LEU A 13 -9.63 -14.81 -0.96
CA LEU A 13 -9.26 -14.12 -2.20
C LEU A 13 -8.08 -14.83 -2.87
N GLY A 14 -8.02 -14.75 -4.20
CA GLY A 14 -6.92 -15.28 -4.98
C GLY A 14 -7.11 -16.73 -5.40
N THR A 15 -6.47 -17.09 -6.51
CA THR A 15 -6.51 -18.44 -7.09
C THR A 15 -5.21 -19.22 -6.90
N GLY A 16 -4.16 -18.58 -6.33
CA GLY A 16 -2.80 -19.10 -6.28
C GLY A 16 -1.99 -18.84 -7.56
N GLU A 17 -2.61 -18.32 -8.61
CA GLU A 17 -1.94 -18.00 -9.86
C GLU A 17 -1.28 -16.62 -9.82
N ARG A 18 -0.14 -16.47 -10.54
CA ARG A 18 0.58 -15.19 -10.72
C ARG A 18 0.10 -14.50 -11.99
N LYS A 19 -1.08 -13.91 -11.94
CA LYS A 19 -1.69 -13.18 -13.06
C LYS A 19 -2.10 -11.78 -12.61
N PRO A 20 -2.16 -10.79 -13.52
CA PRO A 20 -2.70 -9.47 -13.20
C PRO A 20 -4.09 -9.55 -12.57
N THR A 21 -4.37 -8.64 -11.64
CA THR A 21 -5.68 -8.48 -11.02
C THR A 21 -6.43 -7.38 -11.79
N PRO A 22 -7.47 -7.68 -12.59
CA PRO A 22 -8.18 -6.66 -13.33
C PRO A 22 -9.03 -5.76 -12.42
N ASP A 23 -9.20 -4.48 -12.80
CA ASP A 23 -10.14 -3.59 -12.12
C ASP A 23 -11.59 -4.07 -12.32
N GLY A 24 -12.38 -4.01 -11.26
CA GLY A 24 -13.76 -4.48 -11.28
C GLY A 24 -13.95 -6.00 -11.28
N ALA A 25 -12.87 -6.79 -11.30
CA ALA A 25 -12.94 -8.25 -11.29
C ALA A 25 -13.64 -8.77 -10.02
N PRO A 26 -14.38 -9.90 -10.11
CA PRO A 26 -15.01 -10.53 -8.96
C PRO A 26 -13.97 -11.01 -7.94
N LEU A 27 -14.31 -11.02 -6.67
CA LEU A 27 -13.37 -11.46 -5.60
C LEU A 27 -13.06 -12.95 -5.70
N ILE A 28 -14.04 -13.76 -6.08
CA ILE A 28 -13.90 -15.21 -6.24
C ILE A 28 -13.44 -15.51 -7.67
N GLY A 29 -12.43 -16.38 -7.79
CA GLY A 29 -11.90 -16.81 -9.08
C GLY A 29 -10.93 -15.83 -9.76
N THR A 30 -10.61 -14.69 -9.11
CA THR A 30 -9.63 -13.74 -9.65
C THR A 30 -8.26 -13.94 -8.98
N ALA A 31 -7.22 -14.01 -9.80
CA ALA A 31 -5.84 -14.06 -9.33
C ALA A 31 -5.45 -12.75 -8.61
N VAL A 32 -4.60 -12.87 -7.59
CA VAL A 32 -4.06 -11.77 -6.81
C VAL A 32 -2.55 -11.82 -6.90
N ASN A 33 -1.94 -10.91 -7.67
CA ASN A 33 -0.52 -11.00 -8.01
C ASN A 33 0.40 -10.49 -6.89
N GLY A 34 0.78 -11.41 -6.00
CA GLY A 34 1.70 -11.14 -4.90
C GLY A 34 1.11 -10.26 -3.80
N PRO A 35 0.02 -10.67 -3.14
CA PRO A 35 -0.53 -9.97 -1.99
C PRO A 35 0.51 -9.89 -0.88
N ARG A 36 0.82 -8.67 -0.40
CA ARG A 36 1.91 -8.47 0.56
C ARG A 36 1.48 -7.86 1.87
N ALA A 37 0.60 -6.87 1.83
CA ALA A 37 0.07 -6.22 3.01
C ALA A 37 -1.39 -5.88 2.83
N ILE A 38 -2.10 -5.89 3.93
CA ILE A 38 -3.52 -5.52 4.01
C ILE A 38 -3.72 -4.57 5.17
N ASP A 39 -4.70 -3.69 5.04
CA ASP A 39 -5.25 -2.90 6.14
C ASP A 39 -6.76 -2.70 5.94
N VAL A 40 -7.46 -2.33 6.99
CA VAL A 40 -8.93 -2.24 6.99
C VAL A 40 -9.36 -0.90 7.57
N ASP A 41 -10.27 -0.20 6.89
CA ASP A 41 -10.87 1.01 7.41
C ASP A 41 -12.03 0.69 8.42
N PRO A 42 -12.50 1.69 9.18
CA PRO A 42 -13.61 1.49 10.12
C PRO A 42 -14.93 1.05 9.48
N GLN A 43 -15.08 1.21 8.16
CA GLN A 43 -16.25 0.77 7.40
C GLN A 43 -16.13 -0.70 6.94
N GLY A 44 -14.99 -1.34 7.21
CA GLY A 44 -14.70 -2.72 6.83
C GLY A 44 -14.22 -2.88 5.39
N ASN A 45 -13.85 -1.79 4.68
CA ASN A 45 -13.18 -1.92 3.40
C ASN A 45 -11.74 -2.38 3.61
N LEU A 46 -11.32 -3.40 2.89
CA LEU A 46 -9.96 -3.90 2.93
C LEU A 46 -9.13 -3.27 1.82
N TYR A 47 -7.96 -2.78 2.19
CA TYR A 47 -6.95 -2.26 1.26
C TYR A 47 -5.83 -3.29 1.11
N LEU A 48 -5.35 -3.47 -0.11
CA LEU A 48 -4.44 -4.55 -0.49
C LEU A 48 -3.29 -4.02 -1.33
N ALA A 49 -2.06 -4.20 -0.87
CA ALA A 49 -0.86 -3.94 -1.66
C ALA A 49 -0.40 -5.23 -2.35
N LEU A 50 -0.24 -5.17 -3.67
CA LEU A 50 0.26 -6.25 -4.50
C LEU A 50 1.71 -5.97 -4.89
N ARG A 51 2.65 -6.68 -4.24
CA ARG A 51 4.09 -6.48 -4.47
C ARG A 51 4.50 -6.77 -5.91
N GLU A 52 4.16 -7.94 -6.40
CA GLU A 52 4.51 -8.39 -7.76
C GLU A 52 3.62 -7.70 -8.80
N GLY A 53 2.41 -7.30 -8.41
CA GLY A 53 1.48 -6.55 -9.25
C GLY A 53 1.81 -5.06 -9.36
N ASN A 54 2.73 -4.51 -8.56
CA ASN A 54 3.03 -3.08 -8.49
C ASN A 54 1.77 -2.21 -8.45
N ALA A 55 0.81 -2.61 -7.64
CA ALA A 55 -0.52 -1.99 -7.60
C ALA A 55 -1.15 -2.07 -6.21
N VAL A 56 -2.17 -1.23 -6.01
CA VAL A 56 -2.98 -1.17 -4.79
C VAL A 56 -4.45 -1.27 -5.15
N TYR A 57 -5.17 -2.06 -4.40
CA TYR A 57 -6.61 -2.28 -4.57
C TYR A 57 -7.36 -2.05 -3.26
N ARG A 58 -8.63 -1.64 -3.39
CA ARG A 58 -9.63 -1.82 -2.35
C ARG A 58 -10.45 -3.05 -2.70
N VAL A 59 -10.71 -3.87 -1.71
CA VAL A 59 -11.63 -5.00 -1.80
C VAL A 59 -13.01 -4.51 -1.38
N ASP A 60 -13.90 -4.34 -2.34
CA ASP A 60 -15.29 -3.99 -2.08
C ASP A 60 -16.07 -5.27 -1.75
N THR A 61 -16.18 -5.56 -0.45
CA THR A 61 -16.83 -6.78 0.03
C THR A 61 -18.33 -6.78 -0.19
N LYS A 62 -18.97 -5.60 -0.29
CA LYS A 62 -20.41 -5.47 -0.54
C LYS A 62 -20.73 -5.72 -2.01
N ALA A 63 -19.94 -5.15 -2.91
CA ALA A 63 -20.11 -5.34 -4.35
C ALA A 63 -19.43 -6.63 -4.86
N GLY A 64 -18.66 -7.32 -4.04
CA GLY A 64 -17.96 -8.55 -4.38
C GLY A 64 -16.87 -8.40 -5.45
N ARG A 65 -16.14 -7.27 -5.46
CA ARG A 65 -15.18 -6.96 -6.53
C ARG A 65 -13.95 -6.20 -6.05
N PHE A 66 -12.89 -6.29 -6.86
CA PHE A 66 -11.69 -5.47 -6.71
C PHE A 66 -11.91 -4.07 -7.31
N VAL A 67 -11.45 -3.04 -6.60
CA VAL A 67 -11.40 -1.66 -7.08
C VAL A 67 -9.94 -1.23 -7.13
N HIS A 68 -9.42 -1.01 -8.32
CA HIS A 68 -8.05 -0.55 -8.52
C HIS A 68 -7.89 0.88 -8.00
N LEU A 69 -6.90 1.13 -7.15
CA LEU A 69 -6.63 2.44 -6.55
C LEU A 69 -5.39 3.11 -7.11
N ALA A 70 -4.29 2.38 -7.25
CA ALA A 70 -3.01 2.92 -7.67
C ALA A 70 -2.12 1.89 -8.35
N GLY A 71 -1.19 2.37 -9.17
CA GLY A 71 -0.16 1.59 -9.84
C GLY A 71 -0.58 1.07 -11.21
N THR A 72 0.26 1.26 -12.23
CA THR A 72 0.00 0.75 -13.59
C THR A 72 0.31 -0.74 -13.75
N GLY A 73 0.91 -1.36 -12.75
CA GLY A 73 1.51 -2.70 -12.85
C GLY A 73 2.97 -2.69 -13.30
N GLU A 74 3.41 -1.63 -13.96
CA GLU A 74 4.82 -1.45 -14.33
C GLU A 74 5.64 -0.93 -13.16
N LYS A 75 6.88 -1.38 -13.05
CA LYS A 75 7.83 -0.88 -12.06
C LYS A 75 8.27 0.54 -12.40
N GLY A 76 8.41 1.39 -11.39
CA GLY A 76 8.94 2.74 -11.54
C GLY A 76 8.59 3.65 -10.39
N ASN A 77 9.05 4.91 -10.47
CA ASN A 77 8.82 5.96 -9.48
C ASN A 77 8.26 7.22 -10.16
N ALA A 78 7.14 7.10 -10.84
CA ALA A 78 6.54 8.21 -11.58
C ALA A 78 5.10 8.46 -11.11
N GLY A 79 4.55 9.63 -11.48
CA GLY A 79 3.15 9.96 -11.31
C GLY A 79 2.80 10.72 -10.04
N ASP A 80 3.78 11.25 -9.29
CA ASP A 80 3.53 12.11 -8.13
C ASP A 80 2.75 13.37 -8.52
N GLY A 81 1.76 13.72 -7.71
CA GLY A 81 0.85 14.85 -7.97
C GLY A 81 -0.26 14.56 -8.99
N GLY A 82 -0.14 13.45 -9.72
CA GLY A 82 -1.11 13.00 -10.72
C GLY A 82 -2.09 11.96 -10.20
N GLY A 83 -2.83 11.35 -11.14
CA GLY A 83 -3.76 10.27 -10.86
C GLY A 83 -3.06 9.01 -10.34
N ALA A 84 -3.54 8.47 -9.23
CA ALA A 84 -2.90 7.32 -8.58
C ALA A 84 -2.87 6.07 -9.48
N ARG A 85 -3.87 5.86 -10.29
CA ARG A 85 -3.96 4.72 -11.23
C ARG A 85 -2.91 4.76 -12.34
N GLN A 86 -2.41 5.95 -12.68
CA GLN A 86 -1.38 6.17 -13.69
C GLN A 86 0.04 6.21 -13.11
N ALA A 87 0.17 6.17 -11.80
CA ALA A 87 1.46 6.16 -11.14
C ALA A 87 2.17 4.80 -11.34
N LYS A 88 3.49 4.82 -11.36
CA LYS A 88 4.30 3.60 -11.29
C LYS A 88 4.73 3.38 -9.85
N LEU A 89 4.57 2.17 -9.36
CA LEU A 89 5.05 1.69 -8.06
C LEU A 89 6.16 0.66 -8.27
N ASN A 90 6.95 0.39 -7.25
CA ASN A 90 7.99 -0.61 -7.35
C ASN A 90 8.04 -1.49 -6.09
N GLY A 91 7.41 -2.64 -6.18
CA GLY A 91 7.38 -3.63 -5.12
C GLY A 91 6.79 -3.14 -3.79
N PRO A 92 5.57 -2.57 -3.76
CA PRO A 92 4.96 -2.07 -2.53
C PRO A 92 4.78 -3.21 -1.51
N LYS A 93 5.23 -2.99 -0.24
CA LYS A 93 5.20 -4.01 0.80
C LYS A 93 4.38 -3.65 2.03
N GLY A 94 4.16 -2.38 2.30
CA GLY A 94 3.35 -1.90 3.41
C GLY A 94 2.16 -1.09 2.93
N ILE A 95 1.06 -1.16 3.66
CA ILE A 95 -0.13 -0.35 3.42
C ILE A 95 -0.75 0.05 4.75
N ALA A 96 -1.23 1.29 4.86
CA ALA A 96 -1.97 1.76 6.02
C ALA A 96 -3.07 2.74 5.60
N TRP A 97 -4.29 2.49 6.03
CA TRP A 97 -5.38 3.45 5.93
C TRP A 97 -5.19 4.55 6.99
N SER A 98 -5.63 5.76 6.68
CA SER A 98 -5.52 6.91 7.57
C SER A 98 -6.89 7.56 7.81
N PRO A 99 -7.16 8.05 9.05
CA PRO A 99 -8.40 8.76 9.37
C PRO A 99 -8.66 10.02 8.53
N ASP A 100 -7.63 10.56 7.87
CA ASP A 100 -7.76 11.71 6.96
C ASP A 100 -8.27 11.34 5.55
N GLY A 101 -8.66 10.07 5.34
CA GLY A 101 -9.14 9.58 4.06
C GLY A 101 -8.04 9.27 3.06
N GLY A 102 -6.81 9.07 3.53
CA GLY A 102 -5.68 8.63 2.72
C GLY A 102 -5.33 7.16 2.91
N VAL A 103 -4.55 6.63 1.97
CA VAL A 103 -3.88 5.32 2.10
C VAL A 103 -2.40 5.52 1.87
N TYR A 104 -1.58 5.16 2.86
CA TYR A 104 -0.13 5.23 2.81
C TYR A 104 0.44 3.90 2.32
N ILE A 105 1.48 3.96 1.51
CA ILE A 105 2.11 2.81 0.86
C ILE A 105 3.62 2.89 1.08
N ALA A 106 4.22 1.85 1.64
CA ALA A 106 5.67 1.67 1.56
C ALA A 106 6.01 1.20 0.15
N ASP A 107 6.44 2.14 -0.70
CA ASP A 107 6.89 1.88 -2.06
C ASP A 107 8.37 1.48 -2.03
N THR A 108 8.57 0.23 -1.63
CA THR A 108 9.81 -0.30 -1.03
C THR A 108 11.04 -0.13 -1.88
N GLU A 109 10.98 -0.54 -3.16
CA GLU A 109 12.14 -0.49 -4.05
C GLU A 109 12.39 0.93 -4.58
N ASN A 110 11.44 1.85 -4.37
CA ASN A 110 11.61 3.29 -4.62
C ASN A 110 12.09 4.05 -3.38
N HIS A 111 12.29 3.38 -2.25
CA HIS A 111 12.79 3.98 -1.00
C HIS A 111 11.93 5.14 -0.49
N THR A 112 10.60 5.08 -0.75
CA THR A 112 9.65 6.14 -0.40
C THR A 112 8.43 5.59 0.34
N VAL A 113 7.72 6.50 1.03
CA VAL A 113 6.32 6.29 1.41
C VAL A 113 5.47 7.24 0.58
N ARG A 114 4.48 6.71 -0.11
CA ARG A 114 3.53 7.47 -0.92
C ARG A 114 2.14 7.44 -0.30
N ARG A 115 1.36 8.50 -0.51
CA ARG A 115 -0.01 8.61 -0.02
C ARG A 115 -0.98 8.75 -1.19
N ILE A 116 -1.98 7.89 -1.22
CA ILE A 116 -3.15 8.03 -2.10
C ILE A 116 -4.18 8.89 -1.37
N ASP A 117 -4.66 9.95 -2.00
CA ASP A 117 -5.85 10.67 -1.59
C ASP A 117 -7.08 9.97 -2.20
N LEU A 118 -7.86 9.28 -1.37
CA LEU A 118 -9.00 8.49 -1.85
C LEU A 118 -10.13 9.35 -2.44
N LYS A 119 -10.24 10.60 -2.01
CA LYS A 119 -11.27 11.54 -2.51
C LYS A 119 -10.89 12.12 -3.86
N LYS A 120 -9.61 12.49 -4.04
CA LYS A 120 -9.10 13.10 -5.28
C LYS A 120 -8.65 12.04 -6.30
N GLY A 121 -8.36 10.81 -5.87
CA GLY A 121 -7.75 9.78 -6.69
C GLY A 121 -6.30 10.10 -7.10
N SER A 122 -5.62 10.98 -6.37
CA SER A 122 -4.23 11.38 -6.63
C SER A 122 -3.26 10.64 -5.71
N ILE A 123 -1.98 10.64 -6.10
CA ILE A 123 -0.90 10.06 -5.29
C ILE A 123 0.24 11.06 -5.17
N THR A 124 0.91 11.08 -4.00
CA THR A 124 2.10 11.91 -3.74
C THR A 124 3.08 11.17 -2.85
N THR A 125 4.38 11.40 -3.04
CA THR A 125 5.40 11.01 -2.08
C THR A 125 5.30 11.90 -0.84
N VAL A 126 5.36 11.29 0.34
CA VAL A 126 5.26 12.00 1.63
C VAL A 126 6.50 11.81 2.49
N VAL A 127 7.26 10.74 2.30
CA VAL A 127 8.55 10.49 2.94
C VAL A 127 9.50 9.83 1.96
N GLY A 128 10.78 10.22 2.03
CA GLY A 128 11.84 9.70 1.19
C GLY A 128 12.12 10.58 -0.02
N ASP A 129 13.42 10.67 -0.39
CA ASP A 129 13.88 11.37 -1.59
C ASP A 129 14.03 10.44 -2.81
N GLY A 130 13.75 9.14 -2.63
CA GLY A 130 13.87 8.11 -3.66
C GLY A 130 15.23 7.43 -3.72
N GLU A 131 16.21 7.89 -2.94
CA GLU A 131 17.52 7.27 -2.87
C GLU A 131 17.66 6.34 -1.67
N ARG A 132 18.35 5.23 -1.86
CA ARG A 132 18.65 4.29 -0.78
C ARG A 132 19.68 4.88 0.17
N GLY A 133 19.38 4.89 1.47
CA GLY A 133 20.31 5.36 2.49
C GLY A 133 19.70 5.39 3.88
N ASP A 134 20.47 5.89 4.86
CA ASP A 134 20.03 6.03 6.26
C ASP A 134 20.03 7.51 6.67
N GLY A 135 18.92 8.16 6.49
CA GLY A 135 18.71 9.52 6.95
C GLY A 135 19.16 10.62 5.99
N PRO A 136 19.38 11.86 6.44
CA PRO A 136 19.24 12.30 7.84
C PRO A 136 17.79 12.41 8.31
N ASP A 137 17.58 12.50 9.63
CA ASP A 137 16.32 12.92 10.20
C ASP A 137 16.06 14.41 9.91
N GLY A 138 14.79 14.82 9.86
CA GLY A 138 14.39 16.19 9.58
C GLY A 138 13.26 16.30 8.57
N VAL A 139 13.50 16.99 7.45
CA VAL A 139 12.47 17.16 6.41
C VAL A 139 12.18 15.81 5.74
N ALA A 140 10.96 15.31 5.88
CA ALA A 140 10.57 13.98 5.46
C ALA A 140 10.87 13.67 3.99
N LEU A 141 10.70 14.64 3.08
CA LEU A 141 10.99 14.51 1.65
C LEU A 141 12.49 14.61 1.29
N ARG A 142 13.36 14.85 2.27
CA ARG A 142 14.83 14.88 2.08
C ARG A 142 15.52 13.76 2.84
N CYS A 143 14.76 12.88 3.48
CA CYS A 143 15.28 11.75 4.22
C CYS A 143 15.51 10.57 3.26
N LYS A 144 16.70 9.99 3.27
CA LYS A 144 16.93 8.71 2.59
C LYS A 144 16.38 7.57 3.44
N MET A 145 15.77 6.61 2.80
CA MET A 145 15.31 5.38 3.43
C MET A 145 15.93 4.16 2.77
N ALA A 146 16.05 3.07 3.52
CA ALA A 146 16.61 1.83 3.03
C ALA A 146 15.53 0.75 2.98
N ARG A 147 14.78 0.70 1.87
CA ARG A 147 13.71 -0.26 1.60
C ARG A 147 12.69 -0.36 2.73
N PRO A 148 11.87 0.67 2.96
CA PRO A 148 10.80 0.63 3.96
C PRO A 148 9.83 -0.51 3.63
N HIS A 149 9.49 -1.34 4.62
CA HIS A 149 8.56 -2.46 4.44
C HIS A 149 7.22 -2.24 5.12
N GLY A 150 7.22 -1.67 6.32
CA GLY A 150 6.01 -1.45 7.10
C GLY A 150 5.62 0.01 7.17
N VAL A 151 4.34 0.28 7.14
CA VAL A 151 3.76 1.57 7.47
C VAL A 151 2.56 1.36 8.40
N PHE A 152 2.38 2.28 9.32
CA PHE A 152 1.23 2.32 10.22
C PHE A 152 0.83 3.77 10.47
N VAL A 153 -0.47 4.04 10.52
CA VAL A 153 -1.00 5.37 10.87
C VAL A 153 -1.84 5.23 12.13
N ASP A 154 -1.51 6.02 13.16
CA ASP A 154 -2.27 6.02 14.40
C ASP A 154 -3.58 6.85 14.28
N ARG A 155 -4.40 6.80 15.32
CA ARG A 155 -5.69 7.54 15.36
C ARG A 155 -5.54 9.06 15.31
N ARG A 156 -4.35 9.59 15.61
CA ARG A 156 -4.01 11.01 15.52
C ARG A 156 -3.48 11.41 14.15
N GLY A 157 -3.25 10.44 13.25
CA GLY A 157 -2.69 10.64 11.93
C GLY A 157 -1.16 10.65 11.90
N ASN A 158 -0.48 10.29 12.98
CA ASN A 158 0.98 10.13 12.94
C ASN A 158 1.32 8.88 12.11
N LEU A 159 2.29 9.02 11.23
CA LEU A 159 2.79 7.94 10.37
C LEU A 159 4.05 7.33 10.99
N TYR A 160 4.07 6.02 11.15
CA TYR A 160 5.22 5.23 11.57
C TYR A 160 5.67 4.33 10.42
N ILE A 161 6.99 4.23 10.24
CA ILE A 161 7.60 3.55 9.11
C ILE A 161 8.66 2.59 9.61
N GLY A 162 8.55 1.32 9.27
CA GLY A 162 9.62 0.34 9.42
C GLY A 162 10.60 0.47 8.26
N ASP A 163 11.70 1.22 8.48
CA ASP A 163 12.79 1.40 7.51
C ASP A 163 13.74 0.22 7.63
N SER A 164 13.38 -0.87 6.94
CA SER A 164 13.83 -2.23 7.29
C SER A 164 15.33 -2.43 7.15
N GLU A 165 15.94 -1.98 6.06
CA GLU A 165 17.37 -2.16 5.83
C GLU A 165 18.23 -1.07 6.47
N ALA A 166 17.61 0.02 7.00
CA ALA A 166 18.27 0.97 7.88
C ALA A 166 18.18 0.54 9.37
N HIS A 167 17.47 -0.56 9.67
CA HIS A 167 17.24 -1.05 11.03
C HIS A 167 16.62 0.01 11.95
N ARG A 168 15.67 0.81 11.44
CA ARG A 168 15.06 1.93 12.16
C ARG A 168 13.52 1.88 12.09
N VAL A 169 12.90 2.43 13.09
CA VAL A 169 11.51 2.89 13.05
C VAL A 169 11.53 4.40 12.98
N ARG A 170 10.95 4.97 11.94
CA ARG A 170 10.84 6.42 11.76
C ARG A 170 9.40 6.87 12.01
N ALA A 171 9.23 8.11 12.43
CA ALA A 171 7.92 8.70 12.67
C ALA A 171 7.82 10.08 12.04
N VAL A 172 6.69 10.34 11.38
CA VAL A 172 6.28 11.67 10.93
C VAL A 172 5.07 12.05 11.77
N LYS A 173 5.24 13.07 12.60
CA LYS A 173 4.16 13.60 13.44
C LYS A 173 3.32 14.58 12.64
N ARG A 174 2.03 14.56 12.86
CA ARG A 174 1.06 15.49 12.29
C ARG A 174 0.82 16.67 13.20
#